data_0457c43883bfd4ec5ceda44430111d1e
#
_entry.id   0457c43883bfd4ec5ceda44430111d1e
#
_cell.length_a   1.000
_cell.length_b   1.000
_cell.length_c   1.000
_cell.angle_alpha   90.00
_cell.angle_beta   90.00
_cell.angle_gamma   90.00
#
_symmetry.space_group_name_H-M   'P 1'
#
loop_
_entity.id
_entity.type
_entity.pdbx_description
1 polymer ?
#
loop_
_entity_poly.entity_id
_entity_poly.type
_entity_poly.pdbx_seq_one_letter_code
_entity_poly.pdbx_strand_id
1 'polypeptide(L)'
;MKKISTIYMKRIAQYLILPVAFMLSVVSSPAKSIIFSEKPADPAIEGRWDITIEDGGKKFPAWLEIMHSGHKRLVGQYVGITGSARPVSIIHFNNGKLSFSLPPQWEEEDNDLSFEGSLQGELLTGTMIAADGKTYNWTARRAPLLIRDKAPVWGTPVKLFNGRDLTGWKALGENQWVVENGVLKSPRSGANLITEKTFTDFKLHVEFRCPSGSNSGIYLRGRYEVQIEDSKGKQPQKDLLGAVYGFLTPSEMAAKDAGEWQAYDITLVGRMITVVLNGKTVICNQAIPGITGGALDSNEGEPGPLYIQGDHGPIEYRNIVLTPAK
;
A
#
# COMPACT_ATOMS: atom_id res chain seq x y z
N MET A 1 56.42 13.17 41.12
CA MET A 1 57.01 12.39 42.24
C MET A 1 56.61 10.94 42.07
N LYS A 2 57.69 10.09 42.02
CA LYS A 2 57.79 8.65 42.28
C LYS A 2 56.93 7.75 41.39
N LYS A 3 57.46 7.04 40.32
CA LYS A 3 58.43 5.93 40.32
C LYS A 3 58.07 4.76 41.22
N ILE A 4 57.88 3.55 40.58
CA ILE A 4 58.67 2.31 40.83
C ILE A 4 57.93 1.22 40.04
N SER A 5 58.39 0.65 38.85
CA SER A 5 59.46 -0.33 38.72
C SER A 5 59.12 -1.66 39.42
N THR A 6 59.13 -2.86 38.85
CA THR A 6 60.09 -3.60 38.04
C THR A 6 59.83 -5.10 38.25
N ILE A 7 59.82 -5.87 37.19
CA ILE A 7 60.40 -7.23 37.02
C ILE A 7 60.02 -8.34 38.01
N TYR A 8 59.51 -9.46 37.49
CA TYR A 8 60.07 -10.78 37.79
C TYR A 8 60.03 -11.75 36.58
N MET A 9 61.15 -12.35 36.42
CA MET A 9 61.58 -13.22 35.33
C MET A 9 61.23 -14.70 35.57
N LYS A 10 60.92 -15.39 34.48
CA LYS A 10 61.26 -16.78 34.15
C LYS A 10 61.12 -17.87 35.20
N ARG A 11 60.27 -18.84 34.95
CA ARG A 11 60.63 -20.27 35.11
C ARG A 11 60.07 -21.10 33.97
N ILE A 12 60.98 -21.71 33.16
CA ILE A 12 60.73 -22.72 32.18
C ILE A 12 60.52 -24.02 32.94
N ALA A 13 59.39 -24.69 32.79
CA ALA A 13 59.20 -26.07 33.15
C ALA A 13 58.86 -26.86 31.89
N GLN A 14 59.79 -27.69 31.43
CA GLN A 14 59.62 -28.69 30.39
C GLN A 14 58.72 -29.79 30.91
N TYR A 15 57.56 -29.96 30.28
CA TYR A 15 56.71 -31.16 30.41
C TYR A 15 56.74 -31.92 29.08
N LEU A 16 57.26 -33.13 29.14
CA LEU A 16 57.15 -34.15 28.10
C LEU A 16 55.65 -34.39 27.79
N ILE A 17 55.26 -34.15 26.56
CA ILE A 17 53.94 -34.53 26.08
C ILE A 17 54.08 -35.86 25.35
N LEU A 18 53.58 -36.93 25.93
CA LEU A 18 53.33 -38.19 25.24
C LEU A 18 52.08 -37.99 24.36
N PRO A 19 52.09 -38.44 23.10
CA PRO A 19 50.90 -38.39 22.30
C PRO A 19 49.92 -39.52 22.70
N VAL A 20 48.82 -39.17 23.35
CA VAL A 20 47.69 -40.09 23.49
C VAL A 20 46.87 -39.98 22.20
N ALA A 21 46.98 -40.99 21.37
CA ALA A 21 46.12 -41.12 20.18
C ALA A 21 44.70 -41.44 20.63
N PHE A 22 43.83 -40.41 20.63
CA PHE A 22 42.39 -40.57 20.80
C PHE A 22 41.82 -40.99 19.44
N MET A 23 41.54 -42.30 19.27
CA MET A 23 40.71 -42.75 18.16
C MET A 23 39.30 -42.24 18.38
N LEU A 24 38.93 -41.15 17.74
CA LEU A 24 37.54 -40.77 17.57
C LEU A 24 36.88 -41.73 16.57
N SER A 25 36.13 -42.69 17.08
CA SER A 25 35.19 -43.45 16.27
C SER A 25 34.02 -42.49 15.88
N VAL A 26 34.07 -41.99 14.66
CA VAL A 26 32.97 -41.27 14.06
C VAL A 26 31.83 -42.29 13.81
N VAL A 27 30.89 -42.38 14.74
CA VAL A 27 29.63 -43.04 14.47
C VAL A 27 28.87 -42.16 13.54
N SER A 28 28.93 -42.40 12.25
CA SER A 28 28.09 -41.80 11.24
C SER A 28 26.66 -42.35 11.40
N SER A 29 25.85 -41.74 12.24
CA SER A 29 24.42 -41.94 12.15
C SER A 29 23.94 -41.45 10.78
N PRO A 30 23.24 -42.27 9.99
CA PRO A 30 22.67 -41.80 8.76
C PRO A 30 21.67 -40.69 9.12
N ALA A 31 21.97 -39.46 8.72
CA ALA A 31 21.01 -38.38 8.76
C ALA A 31 19.80 -38.89 7.93
N LYS A 32 18.69 -39.19 8.61
CA LYS A 32 17.41 -39.36 7.90
C LYS A 32 17.15 -38.07 7.16
N SER A 33 17.38 -38.10 5.85
CA SER A 33 16.91 -37.03 4.98
C SER A 33 15.40 -36.98 5.17
N ILE A 34 14.92 -35.95 5.85
CA ILE A 34 13.50 -35.65 5.92
C ILE A 34 13.14 -35.17 4.51
N ILE A 35 12.75 -36.13 3.66
CA ILE A 35 12.18 -35.81 2.37
C ILE A 35 10.81 -35.24 2.69
N PHE A 36 10.69 -33.90 2.71
CA PHE A 36 9.40 -33.23 2.68
C PHE A 36 8.80 -33.44 1.28
N SER A 37 8.18 -34.61 1.08
CA SER A 37 7.32 -34.85 -0.06
C SER A 37 5.94 -34.29 0.23
N GLU A 38 5.80 -32.97 0.19
CA GLU A 38 4.49 -32.35 0.19
C GLU A 38 4.33 -31.58 -1.10
N LYS A 39 3.21 -31.88 -1.75
CA LYS A 39 2.76 -31.16 -2.94
C LYS A 39 2.82 -29.66 -2.62
N PRO A 40 3.50 -28.82 -3.43
CA PRO A 40 3.42 -27.39 -3.24
C PRO A 40 1.97 -26.94 -3.15
N ALA A 41 1.67 -25.92 -2.36
CA ALA A 41 0.36 -25.32 -2.41
C ALA A 41 0.02 -24.98 -3.86
N ASP A 42 -1.25 -25.07 -4.23
CA ASP A 42 -1.67 -24.92 -5.62
C ASP A 42 -1.33 -23.50 -6.13
N PRO A 43 -0.38 -23.33 -7.06
CA PRO A 43 0.03 -22.02 -7.55
C PRO A 43 -1.11 -21.25 -8.23
N ALA A 44 -2.21 -21.94 -8.55
CA ALA A 44 -3.38 -21.31 -9.17
C ALA A 44 -4.02 -20.21 -8.32
N ILE A 45 -3.84 -20.22 -6.99
CA ILE A 45 -4.45 -19.20 -6.10
C ILE A 45 -3.50 -18.04 -5.80
N GLU A 46 -2.19 -18.23 -5.92
CA GLU A 46 -1.21 -17.21 -5.57
C GLU A 46 -1.26 -16.01 -6.50
N GLY A 47 -0.88 -14.84 -5.97
CA GLY A 47 -0.82 -13.58 -6.67
C GLY A 47 -1.86 -12.59 -6.17
N ARG A 48 -2.15 -11.58 -6.99
CA ARG A 48 -2.98 -10.43 -6.63
C ARG A 48 -4.35 -10.53 -7.26
N TRP A 49 -5.35 -10.14 -6.48
CA TRP A 49 -6.75 -10.25 -6.85
C TRP A 49 -7.48 -8.93 -6.59
N ASP A 50 -8.07 -8.37 -7.64
CA ASP A 50 -8.97 -7.23 -7.56
C ASP A 50 -10.36 -7.75 -7.20
N ILE A 51 -10.86 -7.38 -6.02
CA ILE A 51 -12.12 -7.85 -5.46
C ILE A 51 -13.19 -6.78 -5.65
N THR A 52 -14.40 -7.23 -6.01
CA THR A 52 -15.61 -6.42 -5.98
C THR A 52 -16.60 -7.05 -5.01
N ILE A 53 -16.96 -6.33 -3.95
CA ILE A 53 -17.98 -6.71 -2.96
C ILE A 53 -19.30 -6.07 -3.39
N GLU A 54 -20.40 -6.82 -3.31
CA GLU A 54 -21.72 -6.36 -3.73
C GLU A 54 -22.68 -6.25 -2.53
N ASP A 55 -23.29 -5.08 -2.39
CA ASP A 55 -24.32 -4.77 -1.38
C ASP A 55 -25.48 -4.01 -2.01
N GLY A 56 -26.65 -4.65 -2.09
CA GLY A 56 -27.88 -4.01 -2.57
C GLY A 56 -27.77 -3.35 -3.96
N GLY A 57 -26.94 -3.90 -4.86
CA GLY A 57 -26.68 -3.35 -6.18
C GLY A 57 -25.54 -2.32 -6.21
N LYS A 58 -25.00 -1.93 -5.08
CA LYS A 58 -23.76 -1.15 -4.98
C LYS A 58 -22.56 -2.07 -5.06
N LYS A 59 -21.46 -1.55 -5.61
CA LYS A 59 -20.17 -2.26 -5.75
C LYS A 59 -19.10 -1.53 -5.00
N PHE A 60 -18.36 -2.26 -4.19
CA PHE A 60 -17.26 -1.74 -3.39
C PHE A 60 -15.97 -2.48 -3.73
N PRO A 61 -14.88 -1.74 -3.94
CA PRO A 61 -13.59 -2.35 -4.23
C PRO A 61 -12.94 -2.89 -2.97
N ALA A 62 -12.20 -3.98 -3.15
CA ALA A 62 -11.28 -4.54 -2.17
C ALA A 62 -10.13 -5.23 -2.92
N TRP A 63 -9.12 -5.66 -2.22
CA TRP A 63 -7.94 -6.27 -2.82
C TRP A 63 -7.34 -7.34 -1.91
N LEU A 64 -6.77 -8.38 -2.52
CA LEU A 64 -6.11 -9.47 -1.81
C LEU A 64 -4.83 -9.88 -2.54
N GLU A 65 -3.73 -10.02 -1.82
CA GLU A 65 -2.53 -10.71 -2.29
C GLU A 65 -2.37 -12.01 -1.51
N ILE A 66 -2.11 -13.10 -2.24
CA ILE A 66 -1.86 -14.43 -1.68
C ILE A 66 -0.46 -14.86 -2.07
N MET A 67 0.33 -15.29 -1.09
CA MET A 67 1.69 -15.73 -1.28
C MET A 67 2.04 -16.90 -0.36
N HIS A 68 3.08 -17.65 -0.69
CA HIS A 68 3.63 -18.68 0.18
C HIS A 68 4.42 -18.09 1.35
N SER A 69 4.26 -18.72 2.52
CA SER A 69 5.18 -18.65 3.63
C SER A 69 5.79 -20.04 3.86
N GLY A 70 7.02 -20.23 3.40
CA GLY A 70 7.68 -21.54 3.40
C GLY A 70 7.04 -22.51 2.38
N HIS A 71 6.90 -23.81 2.75
CA HIS A 71 6.49 -24.83 1.79
C HIS A 71 4.99 -25.13 1.76
N LYS A 72 4.23 -24.77 2.78
CA LYS A 72 2.86 -25.27 2.96
C LYS A 72 1.83 -24.21 3.30
N ARG A 73 2.27 -23.07 3.76
CA ARG A 73 1.39 -22.03 4.26
C ARG A 73 1.15 -20.97 3.21
N LEU A 74 -0.11 -20.62 3.03
CA LEU A 74 -0.49 -19.41 2.33
C LEU A 74 -0.77 -18.34 3.36
N VAL A 75 -0.24 -17.16 3.08
CA VAL A 75 -0.45 -15.92 3.82
C VAL A 75 -0.80 -14.83 2.82
N GLY A 76 -1.19 -13.67 3.29
CA GLY A 76 -1.51 -12.59 2.36
C GLY A 76 -1.63 -11.23 3.00
N GLN A 77 -2.11 -10.31 2.19
CA GLN A 77 -2.54 -8.98 2.61
C GLN A 77 -3.91 -8.68 2.01
N TYR A 78 -4.76 -8.05 2.79
CA TYR A 78 -6.10 -7.67 2.36
C TYR A 78 -6.31 -6.16 2.56
N VAL A 79 -6.91 -5.51 1.56
CA VAL A 79 -7.40 -4.13 1.64
C VAL A 79 -8.92 -4.18 1.51
N GLY A 80 -9.62 -3.65 2.51
CA GLY A 80 -11.07 -3.51 2.50
C GLY A 80 -11.56 -2.28 1.74
N ILE A 81 -12.85 -2.00 1.88
CA ILE A 81 -13.48 -0.80 1.31
C ILE A 81 -12.79 0.46 1.82
N THR A 82 -12.40 0.45 3.09
CA THR A 82 -11.62 1.49 3.77
C THR A 82 -10.42 0.89 4.46
N GLY A 83 -9.52 1.73 4.95
CA GLY A 83 -8.38 1.33 5.76
C GLY A 83 -7.16 0.91 4.94
N SER A 84 -6.13 0.47 5.67
CA SER A 84 -4.83 0.08 5.10
C SER A 84 -4.74 -1.41 4.82
N ALA A 85 -3.70 -1.83 4.09
CA ALA A 85 -3.39 -3.23 3.90
C ALA A 85 -3.14 -3.94 5.24
N ARG A 86 -3.93 -4.98 5.51
CA ARG A 86 -3.89 -5.82 6.72
C ARG A 86 -3.27 -7.17 6.40
N PRO A 87 -2.40 -7.73 7.25
CA PRO A 87 -1.87 -9.07 7.05
C PRO A 87 -2.97 -10.12 7.24
N VAL A 88 -3.00 -11.11 6.36
CA VAL A 88 -3.78 -12.33 6.51
C VAL A 88 -2.81 -13.45 6.88
N SER A 89 -2.81 -13.85 8.14
CA SER A 89 -1.82 -14.76 8.70
C SER A 89 -1.96 -16.21 8.24
N ILE A 90 -3.18 -16.62 7.87
CA ILE A 90 -3.48 -17.96 7.39
C ILE A 90 -4.54 -17.86 6.30
N ILE A 91 -4.22 -18.45 5.13
CA ILE A 91 -5.14 -18.64 4.03
C ILE A 91 -5.23 -20.14 3.76
N HIS A 92 -6.44 -20.65 3.70
CA HIS A 92 -6.71 -22.04 3.34
C HIS A 92 -7.15 -22.10 1.89
N PHE A 93 -6.47 -22.93 1.11
CA PHE A 93 -6.89 -23.22 -0.26
C PHE A 93 -6.75 -24.73 -0.52
N ASN A 94 -7.86 -25.39 -0.81
CA ASN A 94 -7.90 -26.82 -1.08
C ASN A 94 -9.03 -27.13 -2.06
N ASN A 95 -8.74 -27.94 -3.09
CA ASN A 95 -9.72 -28.35 -4.10
C ASN A 95 -10.52 -27.17 -4.70
N GLY A 96 -9.84 -26.05 -4.99
CA GLY A 96 -10.44 -24.85 -5.53
C GLY A 96 -11.28 -24.04 -4.53
N LYS A 97 -11.29 -24.38 -3.25
CA LYS A 97 -11.98 -23.64 -2.19
C LYS A 97 -10.99 -22.78 -1.40
N LEU A 98 -11.31 -21.50 -1.27
CA LEU A 98 -10.57 -20.51 -0.50
C LEU A 98 -11.31 -20.19 0.78
N SER A 99 -10.59 -20.04 1.89
CA SER A 99 -11.12 -19.40 3.10
C SER A 99 -10.01 -18.70 3.89
N PHE A 100 -10.36 -17.59 4.51
CA PHE A 100 -9.52 -16.88 5.46
C PHE A 100 -10.37 -15.96 6.34
N SER A 101 -9.80 -15.52 7.46
CA SER A 101 -10.40 -14.49 8.32
C SER A 101 -9.34 -13.47 8.74
N LEU A 102 -9.80 -12.32 9.16
CA LEU A 102 -8.95 -11.26 9.69
C LEU A 102 -9.75 -10.39 10.67
N PRO A 103 -9.09 -9.81 11.69
CA PRO A 103 -9.77 -8.94 12.65
C PRO A 103 -10.23 -7.64 11.98
N PRO A 104 -11.23 -6.96 12.55
CA PRO A 104 -11.66 -5.64 12.08
C PRO A 104 -10.53 -4.61 12.21
N GLN A 105 -10.63 -3.50 11.48
CA GLN A 105 -9.67 -2.38 11.55
C GLN A 105 -10.36 -1.06 11.91
N TRP A 106 -11.45 -0.75 11.23
CA TRP A 106 -12.24 0.46 11.41
C TRP A 106 -13.73 0.16 11.58
N GLU A 107 -14.09 -1.11 11.55
CA GLU A 107 -15.42 -1.60 11.86
C GLU A 107 -15.69 -1.38 13.36
N GLU A 108 -16.95 -1.04 13.74
CA GLU A 108 -17.33 -0.77 15.13
C GLU A 108 -17.43 -2.05 15.98
N GLU A 109 -17.71 -3.18 15.33
CA GLU A 109 -17.84 -4.48 15.98
C GLU A 109 -16.50 -5.22 16.04
N ASP A 110 -16.33 -6.05 17.07
CA ASP A 110 -15.07 -6.79 17.34
C ASP A 110 -14.98 -8.14 16.62
N ASN A 111 -15.99 -8.56 15.85
CA ASN A 111 -15.95 -9.87 15.18
C ASN A 111 -15.02 -9.85 13.97
N ASP A 112 -14.32 -10.97 13.75
CA ASP A 112 -13.51 -11.17 12.56
C ASP A 112 -14.36 -11.12 11.28
N LEU A 113 -13.80 -10.49 10.25
CA LEU A 113 -14.31 -10.66 8.89
C LEU A 113 -13.93 -12.04 8.39
N SER A 114 -14.89 -12.80 7.85
CA SER A 114 -14.66 -14.14 7.32
C SER A 114 -14.98 -14.22 5.83
N PHE A 115 -14.08 -14.82 5.08
CA PHE A 115 -14.19 -14.96 3.62
C PHE A 115 -14.21 -16.44 3.24
N GLU A 116 -15.15 -16.80 2.39
CA GLU A 116 -15.21 -18.10 1.72
C GLU A 116 -15.40 -17.88 0.21
N GLY A 117 -14.74 -18.71 -0.59
CA GLY A 117 -14.83 -18.59 -2.03
C GLY A 117 -14.42 -19.83 -2.80
N SER A 118 -14.62 -19.77 -4.11
CA SER A 118 -14.26 -20.84 -5.04
C SER A 118 -13.58 -20.27 -6.26
N LEU A 119 -12.48 -20.87 -6.68
CA LEU A 119 -11.76 -20.56 -7.89
C LEU A 119 -12.31 -21.38 -9.06
N GLN A 120 -12.73 -20.72 -10.13
CA GLN A 120 -13.14 -21.32 -11.38
C GLN A 120 -12.40 -20.63 -12.55
N GLY A 121 -11.37 -21.26 -13.09
CA GLY A 121 -10.46 -20.63 -14.02
C GLY A 121 -9.76 -19.44 -13.38
N GLU A 122 -9.93 -18.23 -13.93
CA GLU A 122 -9.35 -16.98 -13.44
C GLU A 122 -10.35 -16.13 -12.61
N LEU A 123 -11.47 -16.71 -12.19
CA LEU A 123 -12.49 -16.03 -11.42
C LEU A 123 -12.63 -16.66 -10.03
N LEU A 124 -12.49 -15.85 -9.00
CA LEU A 124 -12.92 -16.20 -7.65
C LEU A 124 -14.31 -15.62 -7.40
N THR A 125 -15.16 -16.40 -6.79
CA THR A 125 -16.49 -15.96 -6.32
C THR A 125 -16.75 -16.50 -4.93
N GLY A 126 -17.44 -15.74 -4.09
CA GLY A 126 -17.69 -16.18 -2.73
C GLY A 126 -18.56 -15.26 -1.93
N THR A 127 -18.56 -15.50 -0.62
CA THR A 127 -19.25 -14.70 0.38
C THR A 127 -18.27 -14.20 1.44
N MET A 128 -18.57 -13.04 1.99
CA MET A 128 -17.89 -12.45 3.14
C MET A 128 -18.92 -12.21 4.24
N ILE A 129 -18.59 -12.58 5.46
CA ILE A 129 -19.33 -12.16 6.66
C ILE A 129 -18.54 -10.99 7.25
N ALA A 130 -19.16 -9.82 7.33
CA ALA A 130 -18.57 -8.63 7.93
C ALA A 130 -18.64 -8.67 9.46
N ALA A 131 -17.95 -7.74 10.14
CA ALA A 131 -17.91 -7.69 11.60
C ALA A 131 -19.30 -7.55 12.25
N ASP A 132 -20.24 -6.89 11.56
CA ASP A 132 -21.66 -6.75 11.98
C ASP A 132 -22.52 -8.01 11.73
N GLY A 133 -21.91 -9.09 11.22
CA GLY A 133 -22.57 -10.36 10.90
C GLY A 133 -23.34 -10.38 9.58
N LYS A 134 -23.36 -9.29 8.82
CA LYS A 134 -23.98 -9.28 7.48
C LYS A 134 -23.13 -10.05 6.48
N THR A 135 -23.83 -10.70 5.56
CA THR A 135 -23.20 -11.48 4.48
C THR A 135 -23.28 -10.71 3.18
N TYR A 136 -22.15 -10.60 2.51
CA TYR A 136 -21.99 -9.95 1.21
C TYR A 136 -21.46 -10.95 0.19
N ASN A 137 -21.91 -10.85 -1.05
CA ASN A 137 -21.30 -11.55 -2.17
C ASN A 137 -20.08 -10.80 -2.66
N TRP A 138 -19.08 -11.53 -3.13
CA TRP A 138 -17.93 -10.93 -3.77
C TRP A 138 -17.46 -11.74 -4.97
N THR A 139 -16.82 -11.03 -5.88
CA THR A 139 -16.12 -11.61 -7.02
C THR A 139 -14.70 -11.05 -7.07
N ALA A 140 -13.73 -11.82 -7.57
CA ALA A 140 -12.38 -11.31 -7.78
C ALA A 140 -11.79 -11.82 -9.09
N ARG A 141 -11.01 -10.94 -9.72
CA ARG A 141 -10.22 -11.24 -10.92
C ARG A 141 -8.75 -11.01 -10.62
N ARG A 142 -7.88 -11.63 -11.42
CA ARG A 142 -6.45 -11.35 -11.33
C ARG A 142 -6.19 -9.86 -11.53
N ALA A 143 -5.51 -9.25 -10.57
CA ALA A 143 -5.04 -7.88 -10.73
C ALA A 143 -4.03 -7.82 -11.88
N PRO A 144 -4.15 -6.86 -12.82
CA PRO A 144 -3.26 -6.77 -13.97
C PRO A 144 -1.83 -6.39 -13.53
N LEU A 145 -0.82 -6.89 -14.21
CA LEU A 145 0.58 -6.59 -13.88
C LEU A 145 0.93 -5.11 -14.11
N LEU A 146 0.30 -4.48 -15.09
CA LEU A 146 0.53 -3.08 -15.49
C LEU A 146 2.01 -2.76 -15.77
N ILE A 147 2.74 -3.72 -16.32
CA ILE A 147 4.12 -3.54 -16.76
C ILE A 147 4.12 -2.70 -18.03
N ARG A 148 5.06 -1.79 -18.15
CA ARG A 148 5.29 -1.00 -19.35
C ARG A 148 6.64 -1.37 -19.95
N ASP A 149 6.65 -1.91 -21.15
CA ASP A 149 7.88 -2.36 -21.84
C ASP A 149 8.73 -1.18 -22.32
N LYS A 150 8.13 -0.01 -22.44
CA LYS A 150 8.81 1.20 -22.93
C LYS A 150 8.57 2.37 -21.97
N ALA A 151 9.56 3.24 -21.88
CA ALA A 151 9.39 4.51 -21.20
C ALA A 151 8.29 5.35 -21.88
N PRO A 152 7.41 6.02 -21.12
CA PRO A 152 6.35 6.82 -21.68
C PRO A 152 6.89 8.04 -22.43
N VAL A 153 6.25 8.37 -23.54
CA VAL A 153 6.42 9.66 -24.21
C VAL A 153 5.42 10.63 -23.58
N TRP A 154 5.93 11.67 -22.94
CA TRP A 154 5.08 12.63 -22.25
C TRP A 154 4.36 13.57 -23.19
N GLY A 155 3.10 13.83 -22.93
CA GLY A 155 2.26 14.78 -23.63
C GLY A 155 2.47 16.23 -23.18
N THR A 156 1.52 17.09 -23.53
CA THR A 156 1.49 18.47 -23.07
C THR A 156 0.88 18.56 -21.67
N PRO A 157 1.47 19.30 -20.73
CA PRO A 157 0.87 19.54 -19.42
C PRO A 157 -0.52 20.18 -19.54
N VAL A 158 -1.46 19.72 -18.74
CA VAL A 158 -2.83 20.19 -18.65
C VAL A 158 -3.09 20.73 -17.26
N LYS A 159 -3.56 21.97 -17.14
CA LYS A 159 -4.06 22.50 -15.88
C LYS A 159 -5.43 21.86 -15.59
N LEU A 160 -5.50 21.04 -14.55
CA LEU A 160 -6.77 20.39 -14.14
C LEU A 160 -7.65 21.35 -13.32
N PHE A 161 -7.05 22.31 -12.64
CA PHE A 161 -7.77 23.36 -11.92
C PHE A 161 -7.49 24.73 -12.56
N ASN A 162 -8.55 25.42 -12.93
CA ASN A 162 -8.50 26.69 -13.65
C ASN A 162 -8.31 27.92 -12.74
N GLY A 163 -8.42 27.75 -11.40
CA GLY A 163 -8.32 28.81 -10.40
C GLY A 163 -9.58 29.68 -10.25
N ARG A 164 -10.70 29.34 -10.89
CA ARG A 164 -11.93 30.13 -10.89
C ARG A 164 -13.17 29.39 -10.41
N ASP A 165 -13.33 28.16 -10.83
CA ASP A 165 -14.47 27.30 -10.56
C ASP A 165 -14.13 25.81 -10.65
N LEU A 166 -15.12 24.95 -10.47
CA LEU A 166 -15.00 23.49 -10.52
C LEU A 166 -15.15 22.90 -11.93
N THR A 167 -15.01 23.69 -12.99
CA THR A 167 -15.08 23.18 -14.37
C THR A 167 -14.05 22.05 -14.57
N GLY A 168 -14.52 20.89 -15.04
CA GLY A 168 -13.72 19.67 -15.21
C GLY A 168 -13.62 18.79 -13.96
N TRP A 169 -14.33 19.16 -12.90
CA TRP A 169 -14.44 18.40 -11.65
C TRP A 169 -15.89 18.07 -11.29
N LYS A 170 -16.09 16.94 -10.64
CA LYS A 170 -17.40 16.48 -10.15
C LYS A 170 -17.29 16.09 -8.67
N ALA A 171 -18.22 16.60 -7.86
CA ALA A 171 -18.36 16.17 -6.47
C ALA A 171 -19.10 14.83 -6.37
N LEU A 172 -18.61 13.95 -5.50
CA LEU A 172 -19.23 12.66 -5.16
C LEU A 172 -20.14 12.84 -3.95
N GLY A 173 -21.24 13.54 -4.12
CA GLY A 173 -22.22 13.87 -3.08
C GLY A 173 -22.54 15.37 -3.04
N GLU A 174 -23.03 15.85 -1.89
CA GLU A 174 -23.30 17.26 -1.67
C GLU A 174 -22.02 18.07 -1.61
N ASN A 175 -21.87 19.01 -2.55
CA ASN A 175 -20.63 19.76 -2.74
C ASN A 175 -20.41 20.82 -1.66
N GLN A 176 -19.34 20.74 -0.89
CA GLN A 176 -18.85 21.77 0.02
C GLN A 176 -17.67 22.56 -0.52
N TRP A 177 -17.09 22.14 -1.65
CA TRP A 177 -15.91 22.77 -2.23
C TRP A 177 -16.23 24.15 -2.79
N VAL A 178 -15.36 25.10 -2.50
CA VAL A 178 -15.42 26.47 -2.98
C VAL A 178 -14.10 26.88 -3.62
N VAL A 179 -14.16 27.89 -4.49
CA VAL A 179 -12.97 28.49 -5.08
C VAL A 179 -12.85 29.94 -4.62
N GLU A 180 -11.76 30.26 -3.95
CA GLU A 180 -11.50 31.61 -3.44
C GLU A 180 -10.04 32.01 -3.72
N ASN A 181 -9.83 33.15 -4.33
CA ASN A 181 -8.49 33.70 -4.63
C ASN A 181 -7.57 32.73 -5.37
N GLY A 182 -8.10 31.95 -6.32
CA GLY A 182 -7.32 30.96 -7.07
C GLY A 182 -7.01 29.66 -6.32
N VAL A 183 -7.64 29.45 -5.15
CA VAL A 183 -7.47 28.28 -4.30
C VAL A 183 -8.74 27.47 -4.28
N LEU A 184 -8.64 26.17 -4.51
CA LEU A 184 -9.71 25.18 -4.32
C LEU A 184 -9.72 24.75 -2.87
N LYS A 185 -10.83 24.93 -2.15
CA LYS A 185 -10.95 24.69 -0.72
C LYS A 185 -12.10 23.76 -0.38
N SER A 186 -11.83 22.77 0.48
CA SER A 186 -12.84 22.11 1.28
C SER A 186 -12.78 22.68 2.71
N PRO A 187 -13.73 23.53 3.11
CA PRO A 187 -13.66 24.19 4.43
C PRO A 187 -14.01 23.24 5.59
N ARG A 188 -14.57 22.09 5.30
CA ARG A 188 -15.02 21.06 6.24
C ARG A 188 -15.06 19.70 5.56
N SER A 189 -15.21 18.63 6.34
CA SER A 189 -15.53 17.30 5.83
C SER A 189 -16.79 17.32 4.95
N GLY A 190 -16.79 16.58 3.84
CA GLY A 190 -17.91 16.50 2.89
C GLY A 190 -17.58 15.64 1.67
N ALA A 191 -18.08 16.02 0.50
CA ALA A 191 -17.89 15.26 -0.73
C ALA A 191 -16.44 15.26 -1.22
N ASN A 192 -16.01 14.14 -1.76
CA ASN A 192 -14.79 13.99 -2.52
C ASN A 192 -14.96 14.57 -3.94
N LEU A 193 -13.87 15.02 -4.58
CA LEU A 193 -13.88 15.50 -5.96
C LEU A 193 -13.15 14.55 -6.89
N ILE A 194 -13.70 14.33 -8.07
CA ILE A 194 -13.02 13.60 -9.15
C ILE A 194 -12.93 14.47 -10.40
N THR A 195 -11.88 14.28 -11.20
CA THR A 195 -11.83 14.88 -12.54
C THR A 195 -12.83 14.19 -13.47
N GLU A 196 -13.44 14.93 -14.39
CA GLU A 196 -14.28 14.35 -15.45
C GLU A 196 -13.45 13.54 -16.46
N LYS A 197 -12.19 13.97 -16.67
CA LYS A 197 -11.23 13.26 -17.50
C LYS A 197 -10.56 12.12 -16.74
N THR A 198 -10.24 11.04 -17.45
CA THR A 198 -9.50 9.89 -16.93
C THR A 198 -8.11 9.80 -17.54
N PHE A 199 -7.19 9.16 -16.82
CA PHE A 199 -5.78 9.05 -17.18
C PHE A 199 -5.26 7.64 -16.87
N THR A 200 -4.20 7.22 -17.58
CA THR A 200 -3.47 5.97 -17.30
C THR A 200 -2.13 6.24 -16.63
N ASP A 201 -1.14 6.64 -17.42
CA ASP A 201 0.20 6.96 -16.95
C ASP A 201 0.41 8.47 -17.07
N PHE A 202 0.94 9.09 -16.03
CA PHE A 202 1.07 10.55 -15.98
C PHE A 202 2.12 11.03 -15.00
N LYS A 203 2.51 12.30 -15.16
CA LYS A 203 3.14 13.10 -14.12
C LYS A 203 2.10 14.07 -13.56
N LEU A 204 2.10 14.26 -12.25
CA LEU A 204 1.20 15.18 -11.56
C LEU A 204 2.02 16.11 -10.69
N HIS A 205 1.80 17.41 -10.86
CA HIS A 205 2.20 18.43 -9.90
C HIS A 205 0.97 18.96 -9.19
N VAL A 206 1.01 19.05 -7.87
CA VAL A 206 -0.07 19.62 -7.07
C VAL A 206 0.46 20.29 -5.82
N GLU A 207 -0.01 21.51 -5.55
CA GLU A 207 0.24 22.18 -4.28
C GLU A 207 -0.98 22.05 -3.37
N PHE A 208 -0.74 21.75 -2.10
CA PHE A 208 -1.77 21.58 -1.09
C PHE A 208 -1.37 22.22 0.24
N ARG A 209 -2.36 22.56 1.03
CA ARG A 209 -2.18 23.11 2.37
C ARG A 209 -3.16 22.44 3.33
N CYS A 210 -2.60 21.70 4.29
CA CYS A 210 -3.34 20.92 5.27
C CYS A 210 -3.25 21.65 6.63
N PRO A 211 -4.37 22.06 7.25
CA PRO A 211 -4.38 22.57 8.61
C PRO A 211 -3.93 21.53 9.62
N SER A 212 -3.59 21.97 10.84
CA SER A 212 -3.20 21.07 11.91
C SER A 212 -4.29 20.06 12.24
N GLY A 213 -3.89 18.78 12.33
CA GLY A 213 -4.77 17.66 12.59
C GLY A 213 -5.71 17.29 11.46
N SER A 214 -5.60 17.92 10.28
CA SER A 214 -6.41 17.58 9.12
C SER A 214 -5.78 16.47 8.27
N ASN A 215 -6.63 15.78 7.52
CA ASN A 215 -6.31 14.66 6.64
C ASN A 215 -6.98 14.84 5.27
N SER A 216 -6.34 14.37 4.24
CA SER A 216 -6.82 14.25 2.87
C SER A 216 -5.98 13.24 2.11
N GLY A 217 -6.25 13.03 0.82
CA GLY A 217 -5.49 12.14 -0.04
C GLY A 217 -5.68 12.47 -1.51
N ILE A 218 -4.71 12.09 -2.32
CA ILE A 218 -4.80 12.19 -3.78
C ILE A 218 -4.77 10.78 -4.34
N TYR A 219 -5.91 10.34 -4.89
CA TYR A 219 -6.04 9.02 -5.50
C TYR A 219 -5.67 9.09 -6.98
N LEU A 220 -4.56 8.50 -7.32
CA LEU A 220 -4.10 8.35 -8.69
C LEU A 220 -4.98 7.32 -9.40
N ARG A 221 -5.53 7.67 -10.55
CA ARG A 221 -6.55 6.87 -11.26
C ARG A 221 -7.77 6.50 -10.40
N GLY A 222 -8.04 7.26 -9.33
CA GLY A 222 -9.11 6.97 -8.38
C GLY A 222 -8.89 5.71 -7.52
N ARG A 223 -7.67 5.14 -7.51
CA ARG A 223 -7.41 3.82 -6.89
C ARG A 223 -6.22 3.76 -5.97
N TYR A 224 -5.22 4.63 -6.15
CA TYR A 224 -3.99 4.61 -5.36
C TYR A 224 -3.82 5.94 -4.63
N GLU A 225 -4.00 5.92 -3.34
CA GLU A 225 -3.90 7.10 -2.50
C GLU A 225 -2.46 7.47 -2.20
N VAL A 226 -2.08 8.70 -2.50
CA VAL A 226 -0.91 9.36 -1.91
C VAL A 226 -1.41 10.23 -0.77
N GLN A 227 -1.01 9.87 0.44
CA GLN A 227 -1.54 10.40 1.70
C GLN A 227 -1.17 11.86 1.91
N ILE A 228 -2.13 12.65 2.41
CA ILE A 228 -1.95 14.01 2.92
C ILE A 228 -2.42 14.05 4.36
N GLU A 229 -1.51 14.36 5.29
CA GLU A 229 -1.80 14.48 6.72
C GLU A 229 -0.79 15.44 7.38
N ASP A 230 -1.20 16.07 8.49
CA ASP A 230 -0.28 16.83 9.34
C ASP A 230 0.72 15.89 10.02
N SER A 231 1.91 15.77 9.44
CA SER A 231 2.90 14.75 9.82
C SER A 231 4.27 15.31 10.18
N LYS A 232 4.45 16.64 10.22
CA LYS A 232 5.77 17.20 10.56
C LYS A 232 6.27 16.72 11.92
N GLY A 233 7.52 16.29 11.96
CA GLY A 233 8.18 15.78 13.18
C GLY A 233 7.85 14.32 13.52
N LYS A 234 6.92 13.68 12.82
CA LYS A 234 6.65 12.24 12.95
C LYS A 234 7.70 11.41 12.21
N GLN A 235 7.92 10.18 12.63
CA GLN A 235 8.70 9.22 11.85
C GLN A 235 7.88 8.76 10.63
N PRO A 236 8.51 8.51 9.47
CA PRO A 236 7.81 8.01 8.29
C PRO A 236 7.05 6.71 8.58
N GLN A 237 5.79 6.64 8.16
CA GLN A 237 4.93 5.46 8.26
C GLN A 237 4.09 5.34 7.00
N LYS A 238 3.49 4.16 6.79
CA LYS A 238 2.70 3.85 5.57
C LYS A 238 1.33 4.54 5.51
N ASP A 239 0.95 5.26 6.56
CA ASP A 239 -0.30 6.00 6.74
C ASP A 239 -0.10 7.51 6.91
N LEU A 240 1.15 8.01 6.81
CA LEU A 240 1.49 9.41 6.97
C LEU A 240 1.80 10.09 5.63
N LEU A 241 1.97 11.41 5.67
CA LEU A 241 2.24 12.27 4.50
C LEU A 241 3.35 11.70 3.59
N GLY A 242 3.05 11.57 2.31
CA GLY A 242 3.98 11.07 1.29
C GLY A 242 3.94 9.56 1.07
N ALA A 243 3.22 8.81 1.91
CA ALA A 243 3.01 7.39 1.74
C ALA A 243 2.08 7.07 0.55
N VAL A 244 2.23 5.90 -0.08
CA VAL A 244 1.09 5.25 -0.73
C VAL A 244 0.36 4.49 0.35
N TYR A 245 -0.83 4.96 0.69
CA TYR A 245 -1.55 4.60 1.91
C TYR A 245 -1.63 3.09 2.15
N GLY A 246 -1.17 2.68 3.32
CA GLY A 246 -1.16 1.28 3.74
C GLY A 246 -0.12 0.39 3.07
N PHE A 247 0.61 0.85 2.05
CA PHE A 247 1.55 0.03 1.29
C PHE A 247 3.01 0.52 1.33
N LEU A 248 3.27 1.74 0.91
CA LEU A 248 4.63 2.24 0.73
C LEU A 248 4.92 3.37 1.72
N THR A 249 5.94 3.16 2.55
CA THR A 249 6.43 4.16 3.50
C THR A 249 7.38 5.13 2.80
N PRO A 250 7.25 6.45 3.00
CA PRO A 250 8.24 7.41 2.52
C PRO A 250 9.59 7.20 3.20
N SER A 251 10.68 7.41 2.47
CA SER A 251 12.04 7.22 2.99
C SER A 251 12.45 8.25 4.05
N GLU A 252 11.83 9.44 4.02
CA GLU A 252 11.99 10.50 5.01
C GLU A 252 10.68 11.30 5.16
N MET A 253 10.51 11.96 6.30
CA MET A 253 9.39 12.88 6.53
C MET A 253 9.79 14.28 6.05
N ALA A 254 9.45 14.61 4.81
CA ALA A 254 9.75 15.90 4.18
C ALA A 254 8.62 16.93 4.37
N ALA A 255 7.76 16.77 5.39
CA ALA A 255 6.64 17.63 5.70
C ALA A 255 7.12 19.04 6.14
N LYS A 256 6.40 20.07 5.72
CA LYS A 256 6.44 21.41 6.29
C LYS A 256 5.45 21.52 7.46
N ASP A 257 5.43 22.68 8.12
CA ASP A 257 4.46 22.92 9.20
C ASP A 257 3.03 22.94 8.69
N ALA A 258 2.09 22.53 9.54
CA ALA A 258 0.67 22.59 9.23
C ALA A 258 0.28 24.03 8.81
N GLY A 259 -0.54 24.13 7.79
CA GLY A 259 -0.94 25.43 7.21
C GLY A 259 0.05 26.04 6.23
N GLU A 260 1.25 25.47 6.05
CA GLU A 260 2.16 25.87 4.97
C GLU A 260 1.81 25.17 3.65
N TRP A 261 2.08 25.86 2.54
CA TRP A 261 1.97 25.26 1.21
C TRP A 261 3.05 24.21 0.99
N GLN A 262 2.61 23.02 0.65
CA GLN A 262 3.42 21.85 0.31
C GLN A 262 3.17 21.45 -1.14
N ALA A 263 4.06 20.70 -1.72
CA ALA A 263 3.93 20.25 -3.10
C ALA A 263 4.26 18.76 -3.25
N TYR A 264 3.47 18.09 -4.06
CA TYR A 264 3.81 16.81 -4.64
C TYR A 264 4.16 16.94 -6.10
N ASP A 265 5.24 16.27 -6.52
CA ASP A 265 5.51 15.89 -7.89
C ASP A 265 5.51 14.37 -7.98
N ILE A 266 4.49 13.81 -8.61
CA ILE A 266 4.24 12.38 -8.65
C ILE A 266 4.40 11.89 -10.09
N THR A 267 5.09 10.77 -10.29
CA THR A 267 5.12 10.05 -11.58
C THR A 267 4.51 8.68 -11.38
N LEU A 268 3.47 8.34 -12.14
CA LEU A 268 2.84 7.02 -12.18
C LEU A 268 2.97 6.45 -13.59
N VAL A 269 3.59 5.26 -13.68
CA VAL A 269 3.75 4.50 -14.94
C VAL A 269 3.40 3.05 -14.66
N GLY A 270 2.27 2.60 -15.16
CA GLY A 270 1.71 1.32 -14.75
C GLY A 270 1.44 1.27 -13.24
N ARG A 271 2.19 0.43 -12.51
CA ARG A 271 2.19 0.38 -11.03
C ARG A 271 3.37 1.10 -10.40
N MET A 272 4.35 1.51 -11.22
CA MET A 272 5.57 2.12 -10.71
C MET A 272 5.30 3.58 -10.34
N ILE A 273 5.56 3.93 -9.08
CA ILE A 273 5.37 5.27 -8.56
C ILE A 273 6.69 5.89 -8.08
N THR A 274 6.84 7.17 -8.38
CA THR A 274 7.82 8.05 -7.73
C THR A 274 7.06 9.21 -7.11
N VAL A 275 7.32 9.49 -5.84
CA VAL A 275 6.74 10.63 -5.10
C VAL A 275 7.86 11.54 -4.65
N VAL A 276 7.79 12.80 -5.07
CA VAL A 276 8.63 13.90 -4.59
C VAL A 276 7.76 14.82 -3.73
N LEU A 277 8.11 14.96 -2.46
CA LEU A 277 7.43 15.83 -1.51
C LEU A 277 8.35 17.01 -1.18
N ASN A 278 7.89 18.22 -1.45
CA ASN A 278 8.64 19.46 -1.18
C ASN A 278 10.08 19.45 -1.76
N GLY A 279 10.24 18.89 -2.96
CA GLY A 279 11.52 18.76 -3.65
C GLY A 279 12.40 17.58 -3.22
N LYS A 280 11.95 16.76 -2.28
CA LYS A 280 12.66 15.55 -1.84
C LYS A 280 11.97 14.29 -2.35
N THR A 281 12.72 13.40 -2.99
CA THR A 281 12.19 12.10 -3.44
C THR A 281 12.01 11.19 -2.24
N VAL A 282 10.76 10.98 -1.83
CA VAL A 282 10.40 10.16 -0.65
C VAL A 282 10.00 8.74 -1.02
N ILE A 283 9.54 8.51 -2.25
CA ILE A 283 9.35 7.18 -2.85
C ILE A 283 9.99 7.22 -4.24
N CYS A 284 10.89 6.29 -4.52
CA CYS A 284 11.63 6.26 -5.79
C CYS A 284 11.33 4.96 -6.55
N ASN A 285 10.57 5.07 -7.64
CA ASN A 285 10.27 3.99 -8.59
C ASN A 285 9.91 2.65 -7.93
N GLN A 286 8.95 2.67 -7.01
CA GLN A 286 8.46 1.47 -6.33
C GLN A 286 7.14 1.00 -6.94
N ALA A 287 6.91 -0.31 -6.93
CA ALA A 287 5.66 -0.89 -7.40
C ALA A 287 4.58 -0.78 -6.31
N ILE A 288 3.43 -0.19 -6.65
CA ILE A 288 2.24 -0.21 -5.79
C ILE A 288 1.67 -1.63 -5.83
N PRO A 289 1.46 -2.31 -4.69
CA PRO A 289 0.94 -3.68 -4.69
C PRO A 289 -0.47 -3.80 -5.25
N GLY A 290 -1.38 -2.90 -4.91
CA GLY A 290 -2.77 -2.92 -5.30
C GLY A 290 -3.51 -1.63 -4.97
N ILE A 291 -4.84 -1.65 -5.09
CA ILE A 291 -5.68 -0.52 -4.74
C ILE A 291 -5.60 -0.23 -3.24
N THR A 292 -5.66 1.05 -2.87
CA THR A 292 -5.72 1.48 -1.47
C THR A 292 -7.17 1.54 -0.98
N GLY A 293 -7.39 1.52 0.33
CA GLY A 293 -8.72 1.78 0.89
C GLY A 293 -9.29 3.11 0.39
N GLY A 294 -10.60 3.19 0.21
CA GLY A 294 -11.26 4.37 -0.36
C GLY A 294 -11.19 4.47 -1.89
N ALA A 295 -10.64 3.47 -2.59
CA ALA A 295 -10.63 3.43 -4.05
C ALA A 295 -12.05 3.52 -4.63
N LEU A 296 -12.19 4.06 -5.84
CA LEU A 296 -13.48 4.20 -6.52
C LEU A 296 -14.02 2.87 -7.06
N ASP A 297 -13.13 2.01 -7.51
CA ASP A 297 -13.44 0.70 -8.08
C ASP A 297 -12.21 -0.21 -8.06
N SER A 298 -12.38 -1.48 -8.44
CA SER A 298 -11.35 -2.51 -8.52
C SER A 298 -10.83 -2.76 -9.95
N ASN A 299 -11.03 -1.83 -10.90
CA ASN A 299 -10.62 -2.00 -12.29
C ASN A 299 -9.23 -1.41 -12.53
N GLU A 300 -8.19 -1.92 -11.89
CA GLU A 300 -6.84 -1.33 -11.90
C GLU A 300 -6.26 -1.13 -13.31
N GLY A 301 -6.65 -1.94 -14.29
CA GLY A 301 -6.18 -1.86 -15.67
C GLY A 301 -6.72 -0.68 -16.46
N GLU A 302 -7.86 -0.14 -16.04
CA GLU A 302 -8.57 0.89 -16.78
C GLU A 302 -8.05 2.31 -16.47
N PRO A 303 -8.19 3.27 -17.41
CA PRO A 303 -8.01 4.67 -17.10
C PRO A 303 -8.92 5.09 -15.93
N GLY A 304 -8.43 6.00 -15.10
CA GLY A 304 -9.23 6.50 -13.97
C GLY A 304 -9.02 7.99 -13.74
N PRO A 305 -9.95 8.65 -13.00
CA PRO A 305 -9.84 10.06 -12.69
C PRO A 305 -8.73 10.34 -11.68
N LEU A 306 -8.27 11.59 -11.63
CA LEU A 306 -7.65 12.09 -10.42
C LEU A 306 -8.78 12.32 -9.42
N TYR A 307 -8.63 11.79 -8.19
CA TYR A 307 -9.59 11.95 -7.13
C TYR A 307 -8.90 12.60 -5.93
N ILE A 308 -9.50 13.64 -5.36
CA ILE A 308 -9.02 14.31 -4.17
C ILE A 308 -10.05 14.16 -3.04
N GLN A 309 -9.54 13.79 -1.88
CA GLN A 309 -10.34 13.47 -0.72
C GLN A 309 -10.80 14.75 -0.01
N GLY A 310 -12.08 14.84 0.31
CA GLY A 310 -12.71 15.97 1.00
C GLY A 310 -13.52 15.56 2.22
N ASP A 311 -13.57 14.27 2.56
CA ASP A 311 -14.41 13.72 3.62
C ASP A 311 -13.72 13.60 4.98
N HIS A 312 -12.42 13.96 5.08
CA HIS A 312 -11.65 13.84 6.32
C HIS A 312 -11.33 15.18 7.01
N GLY A 313 -11.67 16.32 6.42
CA GLY A 313 -11.45 17.62 7.07
C GLY A 313 -11.15 18.74 6.09
N PRO A 314 -10.79 19.94 6.60
CA PRO A 314 -10.46 21.06 5.75
C PRO A 314 -9.14 20.84 5.02
N ILE A 315 -9.13 21.16 3.73
CA ILE A 315 -7.95 21.05 2.86
C ILE A 315 -8.01 22.12 1.77
N GLU A 316 -6.86 22.58 1.33
CA GLU A 316 -6.74 23.53 0.23
C GLU A 316 -5.78 23.03 -0.83
N TYR A 317 -6.13 23.28 -2.10
CA TYR A 317 -5.34 22.91 -3.27
C TYR A 317 -5.18 24.07 -4.24
N ARG A 318 -4.06 24.08 -4.95
CA ARG A 318 -3.81 24.97 -6.11
C ARG A 318 -2.79 24.34 -7.06
N ASN A 319 -2.58 24.94 -8.22
CA ASN A 319 -1.56 24.51 -9.19
C ASN A 319 -1.63 23.01 -9.52
N ILE A 320 -2.84 22.48 -9.76
CA ILE A 320 -3.03 21.08 -10.14
C ILE A 320 -2.75 20.94 -11.64
N VAL A 321 -1.60 20.38 -11.99
CA VAL A 321 -1.13 20.22 -13.38
C VAL A 321 -0.77 18.77 -13.64
N LEU A 322 -1.33 18.17 -14.67
CA LEU A 322 -1.09 16.78 -15.06
C LEU A 322 -0.49 16.72 -16.47
N THR A 323 0.58 15.95 -16.63
CA THR A 323 1.17 15.65 -17.93
C THR A 323 0.92 14.19 -18.27
N PRO A 324 -0.05 13.85 -19.15
CA PRO A 324 -0.34 12.48 -19.51
C PRO A 324 0.77 11.87 -20.37
N ALA A 325 0.92 10.56 -20.33
CA ALA A 325 1.61 9.82 -21.39
C ALA A 325 0.76 9.84 -22.68
N LYS A 326 1.46 9.78 -23.85
CA LYS A 326 0.85 9.68 -25.19
C LYS A 326 0.62 8.23 -25.57
#